data_4e4728ec55f30dae105cd7c7ffb56ff1
#
_entry.id   4e4728ec55f30dae105cd7c7ffb56ff1
#
_cell.length_a   1.000
_cell.length_b   1.000
_cell.length_c   1.000
_cell.angle_alpha   90.00
_cell.angle_beta   90.00
_cell.angle_gamma   90.00
#
_symmetry.space_group_name_H-M   'P 1'
#
loop_
_entity.id
_entity.type
_entity.pdbx_description
1 polymer ?
#
loop_
_entity_poly.entity_id
_entity_poly.type
_entity_poly.pdbx_seq_one_letter_code
_entity_poly.pdbx_strand_id
1 'polypeptide(L)'
;MSDSKKTAPSLYIRVDIPEKYINQFKEICSEVVVEPWEFGEPEPQPTVDLSKFDVIYTLGLHDNLNIIKKAPNIKWVHSDTAGVEAMLNEDIQNSDVIITNVKGCTSVPIAEHTIAMLSSLARGVPTMIRNQINKTWVEIPVKDLENATVGIIGYGDIGYEIAKRCKALGMTVIGCRRNPSKRNTEYEPADLIMGMDQVDEVLSSSDFVVLALPFTKDTSYFFNKERLNKMKKGSYVINVGRGNTIVDEDLIHSLSNGHIAGAALDVFEVEPLPKDHPFWQLENVMVSPHNAYNSSKHLDRVMELFLKNLKLYSDGKPLMNVVEKKLGY
;
A
#
# COMPACT_ATOMS: atom_id res chain seq x y z
N MET A 1 14.79 24.19 -33.51
CA MET A 1 14.56 23.28 -32.39
C MET A 1 15.90 22.64 -32.11
N SER A 2 16.56 23.05 -31.04
CA SER A 2 17.91 22.54 -30.68
C SER A 2 17.75 21.11 -30.16
N ASP A 3 18.36 20.15 -30.84
CA ASP A 3 18.65 18.83 -30.30
C ASP A 3 19.47 19.01 -29.01
N SER A 4 18.81 19.05 -27.86
CA SER A 4 19.49 18.92 -26.60
C SER A 4 20.11 17.51 -26.58
N LYS A 5 21.44 17.43 -26.65
CA LYS A 5 22.17 16.19 -26.43
C LYS A 5 21.65 15.53 -25.16
N LYS A 6 20.94 14.42 -25.31
CA LYS A 6 20.53 13.57 -24.20
C LYS A 6 21.79 13.12 -23.47
N THR A 7 22.02 13.63 -22.27
CA THR A 7 23.06 13.11 -21.38
C THR A 7 22.50 11.90 -20.66
N ALA A 8 23.21 10.78 -20.77
CA ALA A 8 22.85 9.58 -20.00
C ALA A 8 22.81 9.91 -18.50
N PRO A 9 21.77 9.53 -17.76
CA PRO A 9 21.63 9.84 -16.33
C PRO A 9 22.74 9.19 -15.51
N SER A 10 23.06 9.80 -14.37
CA SER A 10 23.93 9.24 -13.34
C SER A 10 23.08 8.78 -12.15
N LEU A 11 23.25 7.52 -11.73
CA LEU A 11 22.37 6.82 -10.81
C LEU A 11 23.11 6.40 -9.53
N TYR A 12 22.59 6.85 -8.38
CA TYR A 12 23.03 6.43 -7.05
C TYR A 12 21.94 5.56 -6.40
N ILE A 13 22.29 4.34 -5.96
CA ILE A 13 21.36 3.32 -5.46
C ILE A 13 21.68 3.04 -4.00
N ARG A 14 20.65 3.11 -3.15
CA ARG A 14 20.73 2.88 -1.70
C ARG A 14 20.05 1.62 -1.19
N VAL A 15 19.67 0.74 -2.09
CA VAL A 15 19.09 -0.56 -1.77
C VAL A 15 19.90 -1.67 -2.39
N ASP A 16 19.86 -2.85 -1.81
CA ASP A 16 20.51 -4.02 -2.41
C ASP A 16 19.72 -4.46 -3.65
N ILE A 17 20.40 -4.52 -4.78
CA ILE A 17 19.82 -4.88 -6.08
C ILE A 17 20.67 -5.97 -6.73
N PRO A 18 20.07 -7.07 -7.21
CA PRO A 18 20.78 -8.11 -7.93
C PRO A 18 21.55 -7.59 -9.15
N GLU A 19 22.75 -8.10 -9.34
CA GLU A 19 23.68 -7.66 -10.40
C GLU A 19 23.08 -7.68 -11.81
N LYS A 20 22.14 -8.61 -12.08
CA LYS A 20 21.42 -8.66 -13.36
C LYS A 20 20.71 -7.35 -13.73
N TYR A 21 20.18 -6.60 -12.72
CA TYR A 21 19.51 -5.32 -12.95
C TYR A 21 20.50 -4.16 -12.99
N ILE A 22 21.55 -4.20 -12.16
CA ILE A 22 22.63 -3.21 -12.18
C ILE A 22 23.27 -3.14 -13.58
N ASN A 23 23.48 -4.29 -14.22
CA ASN A 23 24.00 -4.37 -15.57
C ASN A 23 23.06 -3.71 -16.59
N GLN A 24 21.73 -3.88 -16.45
CA GLN A 24 20.75 -3.19 -17.30
C GLN A 24 20.74 -1.67 -17.08
N PHE A 25 20.95 -1.21 -15.84
CA PHE A 25 21.07 0.23 -15.54
C PHE A 25 22.31 0.84 -16.18
N LYS A 26 23.45 0.12 -16.15
CA LYS A 26 24.70 0.55 -16.81
C LYS A 26 24.59 0.71 -18.32
N GLU A 27 23.62 0.05 -18.96
CA GLU A 27 23.35 0.25 -20.40
C GLU A 27 22.67 1.59 -20.71
N ILE A 28 22.05 2.22 -19.70
CA ILE A 28 21.27 3.47 -19.84
C ILE A 28 22.00 4.65 -19.20
N CYS A 29 22.68 4.40 -18.07
CA CYS A 29 23.32 5.42 -17.25
C CYS A 29 24.80 5.63 -17.64
N SER A 30 25.28 6.85 -17.46
CA SER A 30 26.70 7.20 -17.58
C SER A 30 27.54 6.66 -16.40
N GLU A 31 26.92 6.60 -15.23
CA GLU A 31 27.52 6.10 -13.99
C GLU A 31 26.43 5.44 -13.14
N VAL A 32 26.77 4.31 -12.49
CA VAL A 32 25.89 3.62 -11.52
C VAL A 32 26.72 3.26 -10.30
N VAL A 33 26.34 3.79 -9.15
CA VAL A 33 26.95 3.46 -7.85
C VAL A 33 25.91 2.84 -6.94
N VAL A 34 26.29 1.77 -6.26
CA VAL A 34 25.40 1.03 -5.33
C VAL A 34 26.06 1.04 -3.95
N GLU A 35 25.43 1.70 -3.01
CA GLU A 35 25.81 1.74 -1.58
C GLU A 35 24.56 1.42 -0.75
N PRO A 36 24.25 0.12 -0.52
CA PRO A 36 23.03 -0.30 0.15
C PRO A 36 22.99 0.18 1.60
N TRP A 37 21.81 0.48 2.06
CA TRP A 37 21.52 0.80 3.46
C TRP A 37 20.34 -0.03 3.94
N GLU A 38 20.53 -0.78 5.04
CA GLU A 38 19.49 -1.60 5.64
C GLU A 38 18.61 -0.77 6.58
N PHE A 39 17.30 -1.06 6.51
CA PHE A 39 16.32 -0.40 7.38
C PHE A 39 16.59 -0.70 8.86
N GLY A 40 16.65 0.36 9.68
CA GLY A 40 16.90 0.26 11.12
C GLY A 40 18.37 0.43 11.53
N GLU A 41 19.30 0.39 10.56
CA GLU A 41 20.71 0.68 10.83
C GLU A 41 20.99 2.20 10.72
N PRO A 42 22.05 2.70 11.39
CA PRO A 42 22.47 4.09 11.22
C PRO A 42 22.80 4.40 9.76
N GLU A 43 22.36 5.57 9.28
CA GLU A 43 22.60 5.98 7.90
C GLU A 43 24.10 6.12 7.61
N PRO A 44 24.66 5.31 6.68
CA PRO A 44 26.08 5.40 6.33
C PRO A 44 26.36 6.72 5.59
N GLN A 45 27.57 7.26 5.78
CA GLN A 45 28.03 8.37 4.97
C GLN A 45 28.33 7.85 3.57
N PRO A 46 27.88 8.55 2.49
CA PRO A 46 28.26 8.21 1.14
C PRO A 46 29.79 8.22 0.97
N THR A 47 30.32 7.21 0.27
CA THR A 47 31.77 7.15 -0.03
C THR A 47 32.11 7.91 -1.30
N VAL A 48 31.09 8.34 -2.07
CA VAL A 48 31.23 9.08 -3.33
C VAL A 48 30.68 10.51 -3.20
N ASP A 49 31.12 11.38 -4.11
CA ASP A 49 30.59 12.74 -4.24
C ASP A 49 29.22 12.72 -4.89
N LEU A 50 28.17 12.95 -4.10
CA LEU A 50 26.78 12.93 -4.54
C LEU A 50 26.42 14.07 -5.51
N SER A 51 27.24 15.11 -5.65
CA SER A 51 27.01 16.16 -6.62
C SER A 51 27.09 15.69 -8.09
N LYS A 52 27.63 14.50 -8.32
CA LYS A 52 27.74 13.87 -9.64
C LYS A 52 26.46 13.20 -10.12
N PHE A 53 25.51 12.95 -9.21
CA PHE A 53 24.30 12.17 -9.51
C PHE A 53 23.09 13.07 -9.70
N ASP A 54 22.25 12.71 -10.67
CA ASP A 54 20.98 13.36 -10.95
C ASP A 54 19.76 12.45 -10.64
N VAL A 55 19.99 11.15 -10.40
CA VAL A 55 18.96 10.17 -10.00
C VAL A 55 19.38 9.42 -8.74
N ILE A 56 18.48 9.32 -7.76
CA ILE A 56 18.63 8.47 -6.58
C ILE A 56 17.53 7.42 -6.56
N TYR A 57 17.91 6.16 -6.31
CA TYR A 57 17.00 5.05 -6.00
C TYR A 57 17.17 4.68 -4.53
N THR A 58 16.07 4.75 -3.72
CA THR A 58 16.13 4.58 -2.27
C THR A 58 14.84 4.03 -1.68
N LEU A 59 14.87 3.63 -0.40
CA LEU A 59 13.65 3.28 0.34
C LEU A 59 12.85 4.55 0.70
N GLY A 60 11.54 4.50 0.50
CA GLY A 60 10.63 5.61 0.80
C GLY A 60 10.22 5.72 2.27
N LEU A 61 10.70 4.82 3.12
CA LEU A 61 10.32 4.72 4.54
C LEU A 61 11.12 5.66 5.46
N HIS A 62 12.08 6.41 4.91
CA HIS A 62 12.97 7.27 5.67
C HIS A 62 12.92 8.71 5.19
N ASP A 63 13.23 9.62 6.10
CA ASP A 63 13.62 10.98 5.76
C ASP A 63 14.99 10.95 5.07
N ASN A 64 14.97 10.90 3.75
CA ASN A 64 16.19 10.96 2.92
C ASN A 64 16.72 12.39 2.76
N LEU A 65 16.29 13.34 3.59
CA LEU A 65 16.64 14.75 3.49
C LEU A 65 18.16 14.98 3.48
N ASN A 66 18.89 14.24 4.32
CA ASN A 66 20.35 14.40 4.42
C ASN A 66 21.06 14.04 3.12
N ILE A 67 20.61 13.02 2.41
CA ILE A 67 21.17 12.62 1.12
C ILE A 67 20.82 13.62 0.03
N ILE A 68 19.57 14.07 -0.02
CA ILE A 68 19.13 15.02 -1.03
C ILE A 68 19.85 16.37 -0.85
N LYS A 69 20.06 16.82 0.39
CA LYS A 69 20.87 18.02 0.68
C LYS A 69 22.33 17.90 0.23
N LYS A 70 22.91 16.70 0.25
CA LYS A 70 24.26 16.41 -0.24
C LYS A 70 24.35 16.21 -1.76
N ALA A 71 23.21 16.10 -2.44
CA ALA A 71 23.12 15.87 -3.88
C ALA A 71 22.48 17.08 -4.58
N PRO A 72 23.20 18.21 -4.71
CA PRO A 72 22.65 19.48 -5.21
C PRO A 72 22.17 19.42 -6.68
N ASN A 73 22.59 18.42 -7.44
CA ASN A 73 22.21 18.23 -8.83
C ASN A 73 21.08 17.20 -9.00
N ILE A 74 20.53 16.67 -7.90
CA ILE A 74 19.47 15.68 -7.96
C ILE A 74 18.19 16.25 -8.60
N LYS A 75 17.63 15.51 -9.54
CA LYS A 75 16.40 15.87 -10.26
C LYS A 75 15.29 14.87 -10.04
N TRP A 76 15.66 13.62 -9.79
CA TRP A 76 14.70 12.54 -9.63
C TRP A 76 15.10 11.59 -8.52
N VAL A 77 14.15 11.30 -7.62
CA VAL A 77 14.26 10.27 -6.60
C VAL A 77 13.19 9.22 -6.85
N HIS A 78 13.60 7.96 -6.96
CA HIS A 78 12.69 6.82 -7.03
C HIS A 78 12.64 6.09 -5.70
N SER A 79 11.44 5.94 -5.16
CA SER A 79 11.17 5.16 -3.95
C SER A 79 10.90 3.71 -4.28
N ASP A 80 11.57 2.78 -3.58
CA ASP A 80 11.32 1.34 -3.64
C ASP A 80 10.05 0.91 -2.88
N THR A 81 9.32 1.86 -2.33
CA THR A 81 8.05 1.63 -1.63
C THR A 81 6.91 2.41 -2.28
N ALA A 82 5.67 1.91 -2.14
CA ALA A 82 4.50 2.62 -2.63
C ALA A 82 4.14 3.81 -1.73
N GLY A 83 4.27 3.67 -0.40
CA GLY A 83 4.14 4.76 0.57
C GLY A 83 5.43 5.59 0.58
N VAL A 84 5.29 6.90 0.60
CA VAL A 84 6.41 7.86 0.55
C VAL A 84 6.25 8.97 1.59
N GLU A 85 5.35 8.79 2.54
CA GLU A 85 4.96 9.80 3.52
C GLU A 85 6.18 10.33 4.31
N ALA A 86 7.11 9.44 4.65
CA ALA A 86 8.33 9.79 5.39
C ALA A 86 9.33 10.64 4.56
N MET A 87 9.25 10.59 3.23
CA MET A 87 10.11 11.37 2.33
C MET A 87 9.58 12.79 2.09
N LEU A 88 8.29 13.03 2.29
CA LEU A 88 7.62 14.25 1.88
C LEU A 88 7.66 15.33 2.98
N ASN A 89 8.85 15.63 3.48
CA ASN A 89 9.06 16.78 4.35
C ASN A 89 8.91 18.12 3.59
N GLU A 90 8.92 19.23 4.30
CA GLU A 90 8.68 20.57 3.74
C GLU A 90 9.69 20.94 2.64
N ASP A 91 10.96 20.59 2.80
CA ASP A 91 12.00 20.90 1.80
C ASP A 91 11.76 20.15 0.48
N ILE A 92 11.38 18.87 0.55
CA ILE A 92 11.03 18.08 -0.64
C ILE A 92 9.74 18.57 -1.29
N GLN A 93 8.74 18.90 -0.50
CA GLN A 93 7.47 19.42 -1.01
C GLN A 93 7.66 20.71 -1.82
N ASN A 94 8.59 21.57 -1.39
CA ASN A 94 8.91 22.85 -2.03
C ASN A 94 10.01 22.78 -3.10
N SER A 95 10.62 21.61 -3.33
CA SER A 95 11.68 21.43 -4.34
C SER A 95 11.11 21.09 -5.72
N ASP A 96 11.95 21.24 -6.76
CA ASP A 96 11.67 20.78 -8.12
C ASP A 96 12.03 19.30 -8.34
N VAL A 97 12.53 18.60 -7.32
CA VAL A 97 12.91 17.18 -7.40
C VAL A 97 11.67 16.34 -7.68
N ILE A 98 11.69 15.55 -8.73
CA ILE A 98 10.61 14.62 -9.06
C ILE A 98 10.71 13.43 -8.11
N ILE A 99 9.60 13.05 -7.47
CA ILE A 99 9.49 11.82 -6.69
C ILE A 99 8.62 10.83 -7.46
N THR A 100 9.10 9.60 -7.61
CA THR A 100 8.29 8.48 -8.15
C THR A 100 8.32 7.32 -7.17
N ASN A 101 7.30 6.45 -7.23
CA ASN A 101 7.17 5.31 -6.35
C ASN A 101 6.78 4.04 -7.12
N VAL A 102 6.70 2.91 -6.41
CA VAL A 102 6.33 1.60 -6.98
C VAL A 102 4.83 1.31 -6.95
N LYS A 103 3.99 2.35 -6.98
CA LYS A 103 2.54 2.20 -7.06
C LYS A 103 2.14 1.26 -8.20
N GLY A 104 1.22 0.34 -7.93
CA GLY A 104 0.78 -0.68 -8.89
C GLY A 104 1.57 -1.99 -8.85
N CYS A 105 2.87 -1.97 -8.47
CA CYS A 105 3.68 -3.18 -8.39
C CYS A 105 3.19 -4.16 -7.30
N THR A 106 2.59 -3.63 -6.25
CA THR A 106 2.08 -4.39 -5.10
C THR A 106 0.57 -4.62 -5.13
N SER A 107 -0.16 -4.05 -6.10
CA SER A 107 -1.64 -4.11 -6.10
C SER A 107 -2.17 -5.53 -6.22
N VAL A 108 -1.54 -6.37 -7.05
CA VAL A 108 -1.93 -7.77 -7.22
C VAL A 108 -1.70 -8.59 -5.95
N PRO A 109 -0.48 -8.66 -5.35
CA PRO A 109 -0.27 -9.43 -4.13
C PRO A 109 -1.13 -8.93 -2.96
N ILE A 110 -1.30 -7.61 -2.78
CA ILE A 110 -2.18 -7.07 -1.73
C ILE A 110 -3.63 -7.53 -1.95
N ALA A 111 -4.11 -7.51 -3.20
CA ALA A 111 -5.45 -8.01 -3.49
C ALA A 111 -5.59 -9.52 -3.22
N GLU A 112 -4.60 -10.33 -3.57
CA GLU A 112 -4.59 -11.77 -3.29
C GLU A 112 -4.59 -12.03 -1.77
N HIS A 113 -3.78 -11.29 -1.02
CA HIS A 113 -3.76 -11.34 0.44
C HIS A 113 -5.11 -10.94 1.04
N THR A 114 -5.70 -9.84 0.55
CA THR A 114 -7.04 -9.38 0.97
C THR A 114 -8.10 -10.45 0.76
N ILE A 115 -8.11 -11.13 -0.40
CA ILE A 115 -9.06 -12.22 -0.67
C ILE A 115 -8.82 -13.42 0.26
N ALA A 116 -7.57 -13.76 0.53
CA ALA A 116 -7.26 -14.83 1.49
C ALA A 116 -7.80 -14.51 2.89
N MET A 117 -7.57 -13.28 3.39
CA MET A 117 -8.08 -12.81 4.67
C MET A 117 -9.61 -12.78 4.71
N LEU A 118 -10.25 -12.18 3.71
CA LEU A 118 -11.70 -12.06 3.58
C LEU A 118 -12.36 -13.45 3.56
N SER A 119 -11.86 -14.35 2.71
CA SER A 119 -12.36 -15.71 2.61
C SER A 119 -12.15 -16.49 3.91
N SER A 120 -11.00 -16.29 4.58
CA SER A 120 -10.70 -16.94 5.85
C SER A 120 -11.68 -16.52 6.97
N LEU A 121 -11.99 -15.22 7.05
CA LEU A 121 -13.00 -14.71 8.00
C LEU A 121 -14.39 -15.29 7.68
N ALA A 122 -14.80 -15.21 6.42
CA ALA A 122 -16.11 -15.70 5.99
C ALA A 122 -16.30 -17.19 6.28
N ARG A 123 -15.26 -18.00 6.05
CA ARG A 123 -15.31 -19.46 6.25
C ARG A 123 -14.90 -19.91 7.65
N GLY A 124 -14.59 -18.99 8.58
CA GLY A 124 -14.23 -19.29 9.96
C GLY A 124 -12.89 -20.01 10.12
N VAL A 125 -11.96 -19.86 9.18
CA VAL A 125 -10.64 -20.52 9.19
C VAL A 125 -9.88 -20.28 10.51
N PRO A 126 -9.86 -19.07 11.10
CA PRO A 126 -9.19 -18.84 12.39
C PRO A 126 -9.74 -19.76 13.51
N THR A 127 -11.04 -19.93 13.57
CA THR A 127 -11.69 -20.83 14.54
C THR A 127 -11.38 -22.30 14.24
N MET A 128 -11.36 -22.71 12.97
CA MET A 128 -10.97 -24.07 12.58
C MET A 128 -9.54 -24.40 12.99
N ILE A 129 -8.58 -23.46 12.82
CA ILE A 129 -7.19 -23.64 13.24
C ILE A 129 -7.09 -23.82 14.76
N ARG A 130 -7.81 -23.00 15.55
CA ARG A 130 -7.85 -23.16 17.01
C ARG A 130 -8.46 -24.50 17.43
N ASN A 131 -9.55 -24.88 16.79
CA ASN A 131 -10.20 -26.18 17.03
C ASN A 131 -9.27 -27.33 16.70
N GLN A 132 -8.50 -27.23 15.61
CA GLN A 132 -7.47 -28.23 15.26
C GLN A 132 -6.41 -28.36 16.35
N ILE A 133 -5.87 -27.23 16.85
CA ILE A 133 -4.88 -27.20 17.94
C ILE A 133 -5.45 -27.86 19.20
N ASN A 134 -6.70 -27.53 19.54
CA ASN A 134 -7.40 -28.05 20.73
C ASN A 134 -8.03 -29.43 20.51
N LYS A 135 -7.85 -30.05 19.32
CA LYS A 135 -8.43 -31.36 18.96
C LYS A 135 -9.96 -31.40 19.15
N THR A 136 -10.62 -30.28 18.85
CA THR A 136 -12.08 -30.12 18.99
C THR A 136 -12.76 -30.31 17.62
N TRP A 137 -13.69 -31.26 17.52
CA TRP A 137 -14.47 -31.51 16.31
C TRP A 137 -15.87 -30.92 16.49
N VAL A 138 -16.10 -29.73 15.93
CA VAL A 138 -17.38 -29.02 16.04
C VAL A 138 -17.64 -28.20 14.77
N GLU A 139 -18.89 -28.17 14.34
CA GLU A 139 -19.35 -27.29 13.26
C GLU A 139 -19.38 -25.85 13.76
N ILE A 140 -19.00 -24.93 12.89
CA ILE A 140 -18.97 -23.49 13.19
C ILE A 140 -19.84 -22.72 12.18
N PRO A 141 -20.47 -21.61 12.58
CA PRO A 141 -21.18 -20.75 11.66
C PRO A 141 -20.22 -20.13 10.65
N VAL A 142 -20.65 -20.09 9.39
CA VAL A 142 -19.87 -19.51 8.28
C VAL A 142 -20.76 -18.58 7.47
N LYS A 143 -20.15 -17.71 6.66
CA LYS A 143 -20.84 -16.81 5.73
C LYS A 143 -20.42 -17.13 4.30
N ASP A 144 -21.37 -17.07 3.37
CA ASP A 144 -21.07 -17.20 1.96
C ASP A 144 -20.58 -15.85 1.39
N LEU A 145 -19.71 -15.92 0.39
CA LEU A 145 -19.25 -14.75 -0.35
C LEU A 145 -20.17 -14.43 -1.53
N GLU A 146 -20.76 -15.46 -2.13
CA GLU A 146 -21.74 -15.30 -3.19
C GLU A 146 -22.92 -14.45 -2.71
N ASN A 147 -23.25 -13.40 -3.48
CA ASN A 147 -24.27 -12.39 -3.17
C ASN A 147 -23.98 -11.52 -1.93
N ALA A 148 -22.86 -11.70 -1.23
CA ALA A 148 -22.44 -10.78 -0.18
C ALA A 148 -21.93 -9.47 -0.79
N THR A 149 -22.09 -8.35 -0.07
CA THR A 149 -21.60 -7.05 -0.50
C THR A 149 -20.26 -6.73 0.13
N VAL A 150 -19.30 -6.32 -0.69
CA VAL A 150 -18.02 -5.75 -0.23
C VAL A 150 -17.93 -4.26 -0.57
N GLY A 151 -17.71 -3.44 0.46
CA GLY A 151 -17.38 -2.02 0.34
C GLY A 151 -15.87 -1.84 0.36
N ILE A 152 -15.30 -1.22 -0.67
CA ILE A 152 -13.85 -0.99 -0.79
C ILE A 152 -13.60 0.50 -0.62
N ILE A 153 -13.12 0.90 0.55
CA ILE A 153 -12.81 2.29 0.89
C ILE A 153 -11.35 2.57 0.53
N GLY A 154 -11.15 3.48 -0.43
CA GLY A 154 -9.86 3.68 -1.10
C GLY A 154 -9.79 2.92 -2.43
N TYR A 155 -10.79 3.16 -3.31
CA TYR A 155 -10.88 2.50 -4.60
C TYR A 155 -9.89 3.10 -5.61
N GLY A 156 -8.62 2.78 -5.43
CA GLY A 156 -7.51 3.02 -6.35
C GLY A 156 -7.06 1.73 -7.04
N ASP A 157 -5.77 1.60 -7.38
CA ASP A 157 -5.23 0.43 -8.08
C ASP A 157 -5.35 -0.87 -7.25
N ILE A 158 -5.10 -0.80 -5.93
CA ILE A 158 -5.31 -1.93 -5.01
C ILE A 158 -6.81 -2.29 -4.95
N GLY A 159 -7.67 -1.28 -4.73
CA GLY A 159 -9.11 -1.48 -4.67
C GLY A 159 -9.69 -2.08 -5.95
N TYR A 160 -9.18 -1.68 -7.11
CA TYR A 160 -9.54 -2.25 -8.41
C TYR A 160 -9.18 -3.75 -8.50
N GLU A 161 -7.97 -4.13 -8.11
CA GLU A 161 -7.54 -5.54 -8.13
C GLU A 161 -8.30 -6.40 -7.11
N ILE A 162 -8.69 -5.83 -5.96
CA ILE A 162 -9.56 -6.49 -4.99
C ILE A 162 -10.96 -6.70 -5.60
N ALA A 163 -11.54 -5.64 -6.16
CA ALA A 163 -12.88 -5.68 -6.78
C ALA A 163 -12.99 -6.76 -7.86
N LYS A 164 -12.00 -6.82 -8.74
CA LYS A 164 -11.93 -7.83 -9.81
C LYS A 164 -12.01 -9.26 -9.27
N ARG A 165 -11.36 -9.52 -8.14
CA ARG A 165 -11.37 -10.84 -7.50
C ARG A 165 -12.65 -11.09 -6.73
N CYS A 166 -13.20 -10.09 -6.04
CA CYS A 166 -14.49 -10.19 -5.37
C CYS A 166 -15.63 -10.46 -6.36
N LYS A 167 -15.60 -9.82 -7.54
CA LYS A 167 -16.57 -10.12 -8.62
C LYS A 167 -16.48 -11.57 -9.08
N ALA A 168 -15.28 -12.13 -9.20
CA ALA A 168 -15.09 -13.54 -9.59
C ALA A 168 -15.62 -14.52 -8.52
N LEU A 169 -15.76 -14.07 -7.27
CA LEU A 169 -16.37 -14.82 -6.16
C LEU A 169 -17.90 -14.60 -6.04
N GLY A 170 -18.53 -13.92 -6.99
CA GLY A 170 -19.98 -13.67 -7.00
C GLY A 170 -20.43 -12.57 -6.04
N MET A 171 -19.52 -11.72 -5.54
CA MET A 171 -19.87 -10.63 -4.64
C MET A 171 -20.43 -9.41 -5.38
N THR A 172 -21.25 -8.63 -4.70
CA THR A 172 -21.56 -7.25 -5.09
C THR A 172 -20.45 -6.34 -4.57
N VAL A 173 -19.90 -5.48 -5.46
CA VAL A 173 -18.75 -4.61 -5.14
C VAL A 173 -19.14 -3.15 -5.18
N ILE A 174 -18.96 -2.44 -4.08
CA ILE A 174 -19.12 -0.98 -3.98
C ILE A 174 -17.74 -0.36 -3.74
N GLY A 175 -17.24 0.40 -4.71
CA GLY A 175 -16.00 1.15 -4.58
C GLY A 175 -16.26 2.55 -4.01
N CYS A 176 -15.39 3.05 -3.10
CA CYS A 176 -15.46 4.40 -2.57
C CYS A 176 -14.13 5.12 -2.79
N ARG A 177 -14.17 6.30 -3.44
CA ARG A 177 -12.98 7.11 -3.73
C ARG A 177 -13.29 8.60 -3.81
N ARG A 178 -12.25 9.45 -3.69
CA ARG A 178 -12.39 10.92 -3.70
C ARG A 178 -13.05 11.47 -4.97
N ASN A 179 -12.72 10.93 -6.12
CA ASN A 179 -13.31 11.34 -7.40
C ASN A 179 -14.02 10.14 -8.06
N PRO A 180 -15.32 9.95 -7.83
CA PRO A 180 -16.07 8.81 -8.35
C PRO A 180 -16.16 8.79 -9.88
N SER A 181 -16.09 9.95 -10.54
CA SER A 181 -16.17 10.06 -11.99
C SER A 181 -14.89 9.69 -12.72
N LYS A 182 -13.75 9.58 -12.00
CA LYS A 182 -12.46 9.22 -12.62
C LYS A 182 -12.48 7.75 -13.01
N ARG A 183 -12.39 7.45 -14.31
CA ARG A 183 -12.18 6.09 -14.82
C ARG A 183 -10.70 5.87 -15.06
N ASN A 184 -10.16 4.75 -14.57
CA ASN A 184 -8.76 4.38 -14.75
C ASN A 184 -8.58 3.34 -15.86
N THR A 185 -9.65 2.63 -16.24
CA THR A 185 -9.64 1.52 -17.21
C THR A 185 -10.96 1.50 -18.00
N GLU A 186 -10.98 0.82 -19.15
CA GLU A 186 -12.20 0.58 -19.92
C GLU A 186 -13.17 -0.37 -19.19
N TYR A 187 -12.62 -1.34 -18.44
CA TYR A 187 -13.39 -2.28 -17.63
C TYR A 187 -13.40 -1.84 -16.17
N GLU A 188 -14.59 -1.72 -15.60
CA GLU A 188 -14.80 -1.37 -14.19
C GLU A 188 -15.45 -2.57 -13.47
N PRO A 189 -14.71 -3.25 -12.55
CA PRO A 189 -15.24 -4.40 -11.84
C PRO A 189 -16.21 -4.06 -10.71
N ALA A 190 -16.22 -2.81 -10.20
CA ALA A 190 -17.19 -2.40 -9.19
C ALA A 190 -18.58 -2.22 -9.81
N ASP A 191 -19.62 -2.72 -9.13
CA ASP A 191 -21.00 -2.52 -9.52
C ASP A 191 -21.45 -1.07 -9.32
N LEU A 192 -20.88 -0.41 -8.30
CA LEU A 192 -21.16 0.98 -7.96
C LEU A 192 -19.88 1.66 -7.47
N ILE A 193 -19.68 2.93 -7.86
CA ILE A 193 -18.61 3.77 -7.34
C ILE A 193 -19.22 5.01 -6.71
N MET A 194 -18.89 5.24 -5.44
CA MET A 194 -19.37 6.33 -4.62
C MET A 194 -18.24 7.30 -4.22
N GLY A 195 -18.61 8.52 -3.87
CA GLY A 195 -17.72 9.53 -3.29
C GLY A 195 -17.43 9.26 -1.82
N MET A 196 -16.37 9.87 -1.28
CA MET A 196 -16.04 9.79 0.14
C MET A 196 -17.09 10.46 1.06
N ASP A 197 -17.90 11.35 0.53
CA ASP A 197 -19.07 11.96 1.18
C ASP A 197 -20.21 10.95 1.40
N GLN A 198 -20.24 9.86 0.64
CA GLN A 198 -21.22 8.77 0.73
C GLN A 198 -20.69 7.53 1.47
N VAL A 199 -19.58 7.65 2.16
CA VAL A 199 -18.94 6.50 2.83
C VAL A 199 -19.88 5.79 3.81
N ASP A 200 -20.74 6.51 4.51
CA ASP A 200 -21.70 5.93 5.47
C ASP A 200 -22.73 5.00 4.79
N GLU A 201 -23.12 5.31 3.54
CA GLU A 201 -23.97 4.44 2.73
C GLU A 201 -23.25 3.15 2.34
N VAL A 202 -21.95 3.27 1.98
CA VAL A 202 -21.11 2.11 1.67
C VAL A 202 -20.99 1.20 2.91
N LEU A 203 -20.72 1.79 4.09
CA LEU A 203 -20.57 1.04 5.34
C LEU A 203 -21.85 0.30 5.73
N SER A 204 -23.00 0.99 5.67
CA SER A 204 -24.31 0.40 6.03
C SER A 204 -24.80 -0.66 5.05
N SER A 205 -24.29 -0.66 3.82
CA SER A 205 -24.67 -1.61 2.76
C SER A 205 -23.76 -2.84 2.71
N SER A 206 -22.59 -2.81 3.34
CA SER A 206 -21.53 -3.80 3.14
C SER A 206 -21.51 -4.88 4.23
N ASP A 207 -21.35 -6.14 3.80
CA ASP A 207 -21.09 -7.28 4.69
C ASP A 207 -19.59 -7.40 5.03
N PHE A 208 -18.75 -6.95 4.11
CA PHE A 208 -17.30 -6.85 4.27
C PHE A 208 -16.86 -5.44 3.91
N VAL A 209 -16.05 -4.81 4.74
CA VAL A 209 -15.46 -3.50 4.48
C VAL A 209 -13.96 -3.66 4.37
N VAL A 210 -13.41 -3.30 3.21
CA VAL A 210 -11.97 -3.31 2.94
C VAL A 210 -11.44 -1.90 2.94
N LEU A 211 -10.43 -1.62 3.75
CA LEU A 211 -9.73 -0.35 3.81
C LEU A 211 -8.42 -0.47 3.03
N ALA A 212 -8.33 0.31 1.95
CA ALA A 212 -7.14 0.44 1.11
C ALA A 212 -6.77 1.93 0.92
N LEU A 213 -6.97 2.72 1.98
CA LEU A 213 -6.69 4.15 2.02
C LEU A 213 -5.20 4.42 2.24
N PRO A 214 -4.62 5.44 1.58
CA PRO A 214 -3.34 5.99 1.98
C PRO A 214 -3.50 6.75 3.31
N PHE A 215 -2.40 6.94 4.04
CA PHE A 215 -2.38 7.82 5.20
C PHE A 215 -2.27 9.29 4.74
N THR A 216 -3.24 10.09 5.15
CA THR A 216 -3.28 11.55 4.96
C THR A 216 -3.94 12.18 6.17
N LYS A 217 -3.91 13.50 6.29
CA LYS A 217 -4.65 14.21 7.35
C LYS A 217 -6.14 13.88 7.34
N ASP A 218 -6.74 13.70 6.15
CA ASP A 218 -8.17 13.41 6.01
C ASP A 218 -8.52 11.94 6.32
N THR A 219 -7.55 11.02 6.24
CA THR A 219 -7.76 9.58 6.49
C THR A 219 -7.25 9.12 7.85
N SER A 220 -6.57 10.00 8.59
CA SER A 220 -6.13 9.75 9.97
C SER A 220 -7.33 9.52 10.87
N TYR A 221 -7.36 8.36 11.55
CA TYR A 221 -8.44 7.94 12.45
C TYR A 221 -9.84 8.09 11.84
N PHE A 222 -9.91 7.87 10.51
CA PHE A 222 -11.15 7.99 9.75
C PHE A 222 -12.20 6.97 10.19
N PHE A 223 -11.77 5.74 10.57
CA PHE A 223 -12.61 4.69 11.13
C PHE A 223 -12.58 4.75 12.67
N ASN A 224 -13.43 5.58 13.21
CA ASN A 224 -13.69 5.76 14.63
C ASN A 224 -15.01 5.07 15.02
N LYS A 225 -15.40 5.19 16.30
CA LYS A 225 -16.61 4.62 16.85
C LYS A 225 -17.87 4.97 16.06
N GLU A 226 -18.00 6.20 15.57
CA GLU A 226 -19.16 6.62 14.80
C GLU A 226 -19.31 5.82 13.51
N ARG A 227 -18.23 5.71 12.72
CA ARG A 227 -18.22 4.96 11.45
C ARG A 227 -18.32 3.46 11.65
N LEU A 228 -17.66 2.91 12.67
CA LEU A 228 -17.81 1.51 13.01
C LEU A 228 -19.28 1.16 13.35
N ASN A 229 -19.98 2.04 14.05
CA ASN A 229 -21.41 1.87 14.36
C ASN A 229 -22.34 2.00 13.14
N LYS A 230 -21.88 2.63 12.03
CA LYS A 230 -22.63 2.67 10.76
C LYS A 230 -22.55 1.36 9.99
N MET A 231 -21.56 0.52 10.26
CA MET A 231 -21.44 -0.79 9.61
C MET A 231 -22.57 -1.71 9.99
N LYS A 232 -22.90 -2.65 9.11
CA LYS A 232 -23.88 -3.71 9.42
C LYS A 232 -23.44 -4.49 10.65
N LYS A 233 -24.37 -4.78 11.56
CA LYS A 233 -24.10 -5.73 12.63
C LYS A 233 -23.73 -7.10 12.03
N GLY A 234 -22.63 -7.68 12.50
CA GLY A 234 -22.12 -8.96 12.00
C GLY A 234 -21.31 -8.83 10.70
N SER A 235 -20.92 -7.62 10.31
CA SER A 235 -19.99 -7.37 9.21
C SER A 235 -18.52 -7.57 9.62
N TYR A 236 -17.63 -7.55 8.63
CA TYR A 236 -16.20 -7.76 8.80
C TYR A 236 -15.40 -6.57 8.32
N VAL A 237 -14.26 -6.30 8.96
CA VAL A 237 -13.29 -5.27 8.57
C VAL A 237 -11.99 -5.92 8.09
N ILE A 238 -11.49 -5.49 6.95
CA ILE A 238 -10.17 -5.88 6.43
C ILE A 238 -9.35 -4.61 6.20
N ASN A 239 -8.19 -4.46 6.86
CA ASN A 239 -7.33 -3.30 6.66
C ASN A 239 -6.00 -3.72 6.02
N VAL A 240 -5.79 -3.28 4.77
CA VAL A 240 -4.56 -3.44 4.00
C VAL A 240 -4.00 -2.09 3.53
N GLY A 241 -4.47 -1.00 4.12
CA GLY A 241 -4.05 0.37 3.84
C GLY A 241 -2.97 0.85 4.80
N ARG A 242 -3.41 1.53 5.89
CA ARG A 242 -2.55 2.03 6.97
C ARG A 242 -3.24 1.83 8.32
N GLY A 243 -2.47 1.49 9.36
CA GLY A 243 -2.98 1.26 10.71
C GLY A 243 -3.69 2.48 11.28
N ASN A 244 -3.06 3.63 11.22
CA ASN A 244 -3.60 4.91 11.71
C ASN A 244 -4.91 5.37 11.02
N THR A 245 -5.47 4.61 10.10
CA THR A 245 -6.81 4.89 9.54
C THR A 245 -7.92 4.43 10.45
N ILE A 246 -7.65 3.56 11.42
CA ILE A 246 -8.59 3.04 12.40
C ILE A 246 -8.20 3.54 13.79
N VAL A 247 -9.18 3.80 14.64
CA VAL A 247 -8.99 3.95 16.09
C VAL A 247 -9.05 2.55 16.70
N ASP A 248 -7.91 2.01 17.13
CA ASP A 248 -7.78 0.63 17.61
C ASP A 248 -8.74 0.32 18.76
N GLU A 249 -8.86 1.22 19.73
CA GLU A 249 -9.75 1.05 20.89
C GLU A 249 -11.23 0.92 20.48
N ASP A 250 -11.67 1.69 19.49
CA ASP A 250 -13.03 1.66 18.98
C ASP A 250 -13.31 0.34 18.22
N LEU A 251 -12.32 -0.14 17.44
CA LEU A 251 -12.43 -1.43 16.75
C LEU A 251 -12.46 -2.59 17.76
N ILE A 252 -11.57 -2.59 18.76
CA ILE A 252 -11.52 -3.58 19.85
C ILE A 252 -12.87 -3.63 20.56
N HIS A 253 -13.46 -2.47 20.88
CA HIS A 253 -14.78 -2.40 21.52
C HIS A 253 -15.87 -3.01 20.63
N SER A 254 -15.88 -2.68 19.32
CA SER A 254 -16.88 -3.19 18.37
C SER A 254 -16.77 -4.69 18.10
N LEU A 255 -15.56 -5.23 18.15
CA LEU A 255 -15.27 -6.66 18.05
C LEU A 255 -15.72 -7.41 19.31
N SER A 256 -15.41 -6.84 20.50
CA SER A 256 -15.70 -7.46 21.79
C SER A 256 -17.22 -7.50 22.10
N ASN A 257 -17.99 -6.51 21.65
CA ASN A 257 -19.45 -6.49 21.82
C ASN A 257 -20.21 -7.20 20.70
N GLY A 258 -19.52 -7.73 19.69
CA GLY A 258 -20.11 -8.49 18.57
C GLY A 258 -20.87 -7.64 17.56
N HIS A 259 -20.69 -6.31 17.54
CA HIS A 259 -21.21 -5.48 16.47
C HIS A 259 -20.48 -5.78 15.16
N ILE A 260 -19.14 -5.80 15.19
CA ILE A 260 -18.27 -6.31 14.12
C ILE A 260 -17.96 -7.77 14.42
N ALA A 261 -18.26 -8.66 13.45
CA ALA A 261 -18.08 -10.10 13.63
C ALA A 261 -16.62 -10.54 13.65
N GLY A 262 -15.75 -9.82 12.93
CA GLY A 262 -14.33 -10.09 12.91
C GLY A 262 -13.56 -9.08 12.09
N ALA A 263 -12.23 -9.05 12.29
CA ALA A 263 -11.32 -8.20 11.54
C ALA A 263 -10.10 -8.99 11.05
N ALA A 264 -9.54 -8.55 9.91
CA ALA A 264 -8.26 -9.00 9.40
C ALA A 264 -7.38 -7.78 9.13
N LEU A 265 -6.28 -7.69 9.84
CA LEU A 265 -5.43 -6.50 9.89
C LEU A 265 -4.03 -6.87 9.44
N ASP A 266 -3.57 -6.23 8.36
CA ASP A 266 -2.18 -6.36 7.87
C ASP A 266 -1.30 -5.19 8.33
N VAL A 267 -1.93 -4.10 8.80
CA VAL A 267 -1.26 -2.85 9.18
C VAL A 267 -1.77 -2.34 10.53
N PHE A 268 -0.88 -1.68 11.28
CA PHE A 268 -1.12 -1.22 12.65
C PHE A 268 -0.60 0.20 12.86
N GLU A 269 -1.12 0.89 13.86
CA GLU A 269 -0.64 2.24 14.22
C GLU A 269 0.83 2.21 14.64
N VAL A 270 1.21 1.19 15.41
CA VAL A 270 2.59 0.93 15.83
C VAL A 270 3.06 -0.39 15.25
N GLU A 271 4.10 -0.34 14.44
CA GLU A 271 4.71 -1.51 13.81
C GLU A 271 6.20 -1.62 14.19
N PRO A 272 6.65 -2.79 14.63
CA PRO A 272 5.92 -4.05 14.86
C PRO A 272 4.85 -3.93 15.95
N LEU A 273 3.70 -4.65 15.78
CA LEU A 273 2.62 -4.67 16.76
C LEU A 273 3.15 -5.13 18.13
N PRO A 274 2.97 -4.33 19.21
CA PRO A 274 3.45 -4.68 20.56
C PRO A 274 2.92 -6.04 21.01
N LYS A 275 3.77 -6.80 21.73
CA LYS A 275 3.44 -8.18 22.16
C LYS A 275 2.24 -8.27 23.11
N ASP A 276 1.95 -7.21 23.82
CA ASP A 276 0.83 -7.06 24.76
C ASP A 276 -0.41 -6.42 24.14
N HIS A 277 -0.40 -6.12 22.84
CA HIS A 277 -1.52 -5.49 22.16
C HIS A 277 -2.76 -6.41 22.17
N PRO A 278 -3.98 -5.88 22.48
CA PRO A 278 -5.18 -6.68 22.60
C PRO A 278 -5.57 -7.47 21.35
N PHE A 279 -5.20 -7.03 20.14
CA PHE A 279 -5.51 -7.75 18.90
C PHE A 279 -4.97 -9.19 18.88
N TRP A 280 -3.86 -9.48 19.56
CA TRP A 280 -3.32 -10.84 19.65
C TRP A 280 -4.25 -11.82 20.38
N GLN A 281 -5.10 -11.31 21.29
CA GLN A 281 -5.96 -12.13 22.15
C GLN A 281 -7.40 -12.25 21.64
N LEU A 282 -7.81 -11.40 20.68
CA LEU A 282 -9.15 -11.45 20.12
C LEU A 282 -9.30 -12.62 19.15
N GLU A 283 -10.19 -13.55 19.47
CA GLU A 283 -10.39 -14.76 18.66
C GLU A 283 -10.96 -14.49 17.27
N ASN A 284 -11.63 -13.37 17.09
CA ASN A 284 -12.22 -12.89 15.85
C ASN A 284 -11.32 -11.90 15.06
N VAL A 285 -10.04 -11.85 15.43
CA VAL A 285 -9.04 -11.02 14.73
C VAL A 285 -7.97 -11.89 14.08
N MET A 286 -7.66 -11.60 12.84
CA MET A 286 -6.48 -12.12 12.13
C MET A 286 -5.44 -11.00 12.04
N VAL A 287 -4.22 -11.29 12.47
CA VAL A 287 -3.07 -10.39 12.39
C VAL A 287 -2.10 -10.90 11.33
N SER A 288 -1.68 -10.01 10.43
CA SER A 288 -0.62 -10.23 9.45
C SER A 288 0.45 -9.14 9.62
N PRO A 289 1.76 -9.45 9.54
CA PRO A 289 2.82 -8.52 9.90
C PRO A 289 3.22 -7.60 8.72
N HIS A 290 2.28 -6.81 8.21
CA HIS A 290 2.45 -5.91 7.06
C HIS A 290 3.05 -6.65 5.85
N ASN A 291 2.50 -7.83 5.56
CA ASN A 291 3.05 -8.78 4.59
C ASN A 291 2.26 -8.86 3.28
N ALA A 292 1.16 -8.10 3.16
CA ALA A 292 0.27 -8.16 1.99
C ALA A 292 0.98 -7.81 0.67
N TYR A 293 2.01 -6.95 0.71
CA TYR A 293 2.79 -6.58 -0.48
C TYR A 293 3.73 -7.68 -0.97
N ASN A 294 4.10 -8.63 -0.11
CA ASN A 294 5.13 -9.62 -0.39
C ASN A 294 4.72 -10.57 -1.51
N SER A 295 5.64 -10.82 -2.42
CA SER A 295 5.42 -11.66 -3.60
C SER A 295 6.74 -12.13 -4.17
N SER A 296 6.80 -13.38 -4.65
CA SER A 296 7.96 -13.91 -5.37
C SER A 296 8.31 -13.13 -6.65
N LYS A 297 7.37 -12.32 -7.16
CA LYS A 297 7.55 -11.47 -8.35
C LYS A 297 7.68 -9.97 -8.00
N HIS A 298 7.77 -9.62 -6.72
CA HIS A 298 7.80 -8.22 -6.29
C HIS A 298 8.98 -7.48 -6.90
N LEU A 299 10.18 -8.01 -6.70
CA LEU A 299 11.41 -7.41 -7.19
C LEU A 299 11.40 -7.22 -8.72
N ASP A 300 10.97 -8.25 -9.47
CA ASP A 300 10.94 -8.16 -10.93
C ASP A 300 10.00 -7.03 -11.40
N ARG A 301 8.80 -6.88 -10.79
CA ARG A 301 7.86 -5.81 -11.13
C ARG A 301 8.41 -4.42 -10.82
N VAL A 302 9.04 -4.27 -9.66
CA VAL A 302 9.65 -2.99 -9.24
C VAL A 302 10.79 -2.61 -10.19
N MET A 303 11.66 -3.55 -10.51
CA MET A 303 12.78 -3.31 -11.41
C MET A 303 12.31 -3.01 -12.84
N GLU A 304 11.29 -3.69 -13.34
CA GLU A 304 10.69 -3.38 -14.65
C GLU A 304 10.12 -1.95 -14.71
N LEU A 305 9.43 -1.52 -13.65
CA LEU A 305 8.91 -0.16 -13.56
C LEU A 305 10.04 0.86 -13.53
N PHE A 306 11.06 0.63 -12.70
CA PHE A 306 12.20 1.54 -12.60
C PHE A 306 12.97 1.64 -13.92
N LEU A 307 13.23 0.51 -14.60
CA LEU A 307 13.87 0.49 -15.91
C LEU A 307 13.07 1.27 -16.97
N LYS A 308 11.73 1.17 -16.94
CA LYS A 308 10.87 1.97 -17.83
C LYS A 308 11.02 3.45 -17.53
N ASN A 309 10.98 3.83 -16.25
CA ASN A 309 11.15 5.22 -15.83
C ASN A 309 12.55 5.75 -16.17
N LEU A 310 13.60 4.94 -16.00
CA LEU A 310 14.96 5.32 -16.32
C LEU A 310 15.13 5.62 -17.82
N LYS A 311 14.49 4.81 -18.69
CA LYS A 311 14.43 5.07 -20.13
C LYS A 311 13.63 6.32 -20.47
N LEU A 312 12.48 6.53 -19.81
CA LEU A 312 11.67 7.74 -19.99
C LEU A 312 12.46 8.99 -19.56
N TYR A 313 13.15 8.93 -18.42
CA TYR A 313 14.01 10.02 -17.94
C TYR A 313 15.12 10.34 -18.92
N SER A 314 15.87 9.34 -19.37
CA SER A 314 16.92 9.48 -20.39
C SER A 314 16.37 10.06 -21.71
N ASP A 315 15.11 9.77 -22.04
CA ASP A 315 14.40 10.29 -23.22
C ASP A 315 13.80 11.69 -23.01
N GLY A 316 13.87 12.26 -21.80
CA GLY A 316 13.21 13.53 -21.47
C GLY A 316 11.68 13.46 -21.53
N LYS A 317 11.11 12.26 -21.35
CA LYS A 317 9.66 11.99 -21.35
C LYS A 317 9.09 12.03 -19.93
N PRO A 318 7.78 12.28 -19.75
CA PRO A 318 7.14 12.20 -18.45
C PRO A 318 7.32 10.83 -17.80
N LEU A 319 7.65 10.82 -16.51
CA LEU A 319 7.81 9.61 -15.72
C LEU A 319 6.47 9.02 -15.30
N MET A 320 6.44 7.72 -15.08
CA MET A 320 5.31 7.01 -14.49
C MET A 320 5.34 7.14 -12.96
N ASN A 321 4.16 7.08 -12.34
CA ASN A 321 4.02 7.11 -10.88
C ASN A 321 4.67 8.31 -10.18
N VAL A 322 4.58 9.47 -10.79
CA VAL A 322 5.01 10.72 -10.16
C VAL A 322 4.08 11.01 -8.98
N VAL A 323 4.69 11.22 -7.82
CA VAL A 323 3.98 11.54 -6.58
C VAL A 323 3.50 12.98 -6.59
N GLU A 324 2.22 13.19 -6.33
CA GLU A 324 1.66 14.51 -6.07
C GLU A 324 2.05 14.92 -4.63
N LYS A 325 3.16 15.66 -4.49
CA LYS A 325 3.78 15.95 -3.18
C LYS A 325 2.84 16.61 -2.17
N LYS A 326 1.89 17.45 -2.65
CA LYS A 326 0.91 18.13 -1.77
C LYS A 326 -0.17 17.18 -1.26
N LEU A 327 -0.49 16.14 -2.01
CA LEU A 327 -1.48 15.13 -1.64
C LEU A 327 -0.88 13.98 -0.84
N GLY A 328 0.46 13.79 -0.91
CA GLY A 328 1.16 12.75 -0.17
C GLY A 328 1.21 11.38 -0.88
N TYR A 329 0.73 11.27 -2.13
CA TYR A 329 0.69 9.99 -2.88
C TYR A 329 0.63 10.19 -4.40
#